data_0abad5aa8b17f9673ee1896d4b956369
#
_entry.id   0abad5aa8b17f9673ee1896d4b956369
#
_cell.length_a   1.000
_cell.length_b   1.000
_cell.length_c   1.000
_cell.angle_alpha   90.00
_cell.angle_beta   90.00
_cell.angle_gamma   90.00
#
_symmetry.space_group_name_H-M   'P 1'
#
loop_
_entity.id
_entity.type
_entity.pdbx_description
1 polymer ?
#
loop_
_entity_poly.entity_id
_entity_poly.type
_entity_poly.pdbx_seq_one_letter_code
_entity_poly.pdbx_strand_id
1 'polypeptide(L)'
;MLTFFIGDLLPIIVTMLLGYFSGRRETFSEDQARAFNKLVLNYALPAALFVSITRANREMIFADTRLTLVSLVVIVGCFFFSWFGCYKFFKRTHAEAAVCALIAGSPTIGFLGFAVLDPIYGDSVSTGLVVAIISIIVNAITIPIGLYLLNPSSGADGKKNSNLSALISAAKEPVVWAPVLATILVLVGVKIPAAWDPTFNLIAKANSGVAVFAAGLTLAAHKFEFSAEIAYNTFLKLILMPLALLFVGMACHLNSEHLQMMVLAGALPPAFSGIIIASRFNVYTRTGTASLAVSVLGFVVTAPLWIYVSRLVS
;
A
#
# COMPACT_ATOMS: atom_id res chain seq x y z
N MET A 1 -17.88 -14.13 4.37
CA MET A 1 -18.11 -13.06 3.41
C MET A 1 -18.84 -11.86 4.03
N LEU A 2 -20.08 -12.02 4.58
CA LEU A 2 -20.80 -10.90 5.20
C LEU A 2 -20.04 -10.31 6.39
N THR A 3 -19.46 -11.14 7.24
CA THR A 3 -18.66 -10.74 8.41
C THR A 3 -17.43 -9.93 8.00
N PHE A 4 -16.70 -10.37 6.97
CA PHE A 4 -15.59 -9.64 6.36
C PHE A 4 -16.01 -8.27 5.81
N PHE A 5 -17.12 -8.23 5.05
CA PHE A 5 -17.62 -6.97 4.51
C PHE A 5 -17.98 -5.97 5.61
N ILE A 6 -18.71 -6.41 6.63
CA ILE A 6 -19.16 -5.54 7.75
C ILE A 6 -18.00 -5.19 8.68
N GLY A 7 -17.11 -6.15 8.99
CA GLY A 7 -16.03 -5.95 9.96
C GLY A 7 -14.87 -5.11 9.41
N ASP A 8 -14.52 -5.28 8.15
CA ASP A 8 -13.26 -4.78 7.62
C ASP A 8 -13.40 -3.74 6.50
N LEU A 9 -14.31 -3.96 5.55
CA LEU A 9 -14.50 -3.01 4.44
C LEU A 9 -15.46 -1.87 4.78
N LEU A 10 -16.56 -2.16 5.43
CA LEU A 10 -17.56 -1.15 5.77
C LEU A 10 -16.98 -0.02 6.66
N PRO A 11 -16.17 -0.30 7.70
CA PRO A 11 -15.52 0.76 8.48
C PRO A 11 -14.64 1.70 7.64
N ILE A 12 -13.92 1.16 6.65
CA ILE A 12 -13.09 1.96 5.74
C ILE A 12 -13.97 2.86 4.88
N ILE A 13 -15.03 2.29 4.26
CA ILE A 13 -15.97 3.05 3.43
C ILE A 13 -16.64 4.14 4.26
N VAL A 14 -17.15 3.81 5.45
CA VAL A 14 -17.81 4.77 6.34
C VAL A 14 -16.85 5.88 6.77
N THR A 15 -15.64 5.54 7.17
CA THR A 15 -14.63 6.54 7.58
C THR A 15 -14.25 7.46 6.43
N MET A 16 -14.09 6.91 5.22
CA MET A 16 -13.81 7.71 4.03
C MET A 16 -14.98 8.62 3.66
N LEU A 17 -16.23 8.14 3.76
CA LEU A 17 -17.43 8.95 3.55
C LEU A 17 -17.56 10.05 4.60
N LEU A 18 -17.27 9.76 5.87
CA LEU A 18 -17.25 10.78 6.93
C LEU A 18 -16.24 11.89 6.59
N GLY A 19 -15.03 11.54 6.14
CA GLY A 19 -14.05 12.49 5.66
C GLY A 19 -14.58 13.31 4.46
N TYR A 20 -15.17 12.64 3.47
CA TYR A 20 -15.75 13.28 2.30
C TYR A 20 -16.85 14.28 2.65
N PHE A 21 -17.83 13.89 3.47
CA PHE A 21 -18.91 14.78 3.90
C PHE A 21 -18.42 15.94 4.78
N SER A 22 -17.41 15.67 5.64
CA SER A 22 -16.78 16.71 6.46
C SER A 22 -16.06 17.75 5.58
N GLY A 23 -15.38 17.33 4.53
CA GLY A 23 -14.76 18.24 3.57
C GLY A 23 -15.79 19.01 2.74
N ARG A 24 -16.89 18.35 2.30
CA ARG A 24 -17.97 19.01 1.56
C ARG A 24 -18.75 20.04 2.39
N ARG A 25 -18.78 19.84 3.71
CA ARG A 25 -19.40 20.80 4.67
C ARG A 25 -18.41 21.85 5.18
N GLU A 26 -17.19 21.86 4.66
CA GLU A 26 -16.12 22.78 5.07
C GLU A 26 -15.78 22.71 6.58
N THR A 27 -16.12 21.57 7.24
CA THR A 27 -15.76 21.34 8.65
C THR A 27 -14.24 21.27 8.81
N PHE A 28 -13.55 20.74 7.82
CA PHE A 28 -12.09 20.70 7.72
C PHE A 28 -11.63 21.30 6.39
N SER A 29 -10.62 22.14 6.48
CA SER A 29 -9.98 22.76 5.31
C SER A 29 -8.99 21.79 4.64
N GLU A 30 -8.58 22.10 3.42
CA GLU A 30 -7.54 21.35 2.70
C GLU A 30 -6.20 21.36 3.45
N ASP A 31 -5.85 22.46 4.11
CA ASP A 31 -4.62 22.57 4.91
C ASP A 31 -4.67 21.66 6.15
N GLN A 32 -5.84 21.50 6.77
CA GLN A 32 -6.02 20.56 7.86
C GLN A 32 -5.93 19.10 7.38
N ALA A 33 -6.45 18.79 6.19
CA ALA A 33 -6.27 17.49 5.57
C ALA A 33 -4.78 17.18 5.32
N ARG A 34 -4.00 18.17 4.86
CA ARG A 34 -2.54 18.06 4.71
C ARG A 34 -1.83 17.85 6.05
N ALA A 35 -2.30 18.51 7.13
CA ALA A 35 -1.76 18.33 8.47
C ALA A 35 -1.99 16.89 8.98
N PHE A 36 -3.19 16.32 8.77
CA PHE A 36 -3.47 14.91 9.07
C PHE A 36 -2.55 13.96 8.30
N ASN A 37 -2.39 14.18 7.00
CA ASN A 37 -1.48 13.40 6.19
C ASN A 37 -0.02 13.49 6.68
N LYS A 38 0.43 14.68 7.11
CA LYS A 38 1.77 14.88 7.69
C LYS A 38 1.93 14.12 9.02
N LEU A 39 0.91 14.13 9.88
CA LEU A 39 0.90 13.33 11.11
C LEU A 39 1.06 11.83 10.80
N VAL A 40 0.27 11.35 9.86
CA VAL A 40 0.30 9.93 9.47
C VAL A 40 1.67 9.56 8.89
N LEU A 41 2.19 10.30 7.92
CA LEU A 41 3.46 9.98 7.26
C LEU A 41 4.68 10.04 8.19
N ASN A 42 4.70 11.00 9.10
CA ASN A 42 5.89 11.21 9.93
C ASN A 42 5.91 10.39 11.20
N TYR A 43 4.74 9.93 11.68
CA TYR A 43 4.64 9.27 12.98
C TYR A 43 3.83 7.97 12.93
N ALA A 44 2.56 8.04 12.51
CA ALA A 44 1.66 6.90 12.66
C ALA A 44 2.01 5.74 11.71
N LEU A 45 2.25 6.03 10.45
CA LEU A 45 2.64 5.04 9.45
C LEU A 45 4.02 4.41 9.74
N PRO A 46 5.08 5.19 10.01
CA PRO A 46 6.36 4.60 10.41
C PRO A 46 6.27 3.68 11.62
N ALA A 47 5.53 4.07 12.65
CA ALA A 47 5.32 3.23 13.83
C ALA A 47 4.56 1.95 13.50
N ALA A 48 3.49 2.04 12.69
CA ALA A 48 2.71 0.88 12.26
C ALA A 48 3.57 -0.10 11.45
N LEU A 49 4.37 0.41 10.50
CA LEU A 49 5.25 -0.40 9.68
C LEU A 49 6.38 -1.04 10.51
N PHE A 50 6.96 -0.29 11.42
CA PHE A 50 8.00 -0.80 12.31
C PHE A 50 7.50 -1.98 13.14
N VAL A 51 6.37 -1.82 13.84
CA VAL A 51 5.77 -2.90 14.64
C VAL A 51 5.38 -4.09 13.78
N SER A 52 4.71 -3.86 12.65
CA SER A 52 4.26 -4.93 11.77
C SER A 52 5.43 -5.78 11.27
N ILE A 53 6.54 -5.16 10.86
CA ILE A 53 7.72 -5.85 10.33
C ILE A 53 8.50 -6.54 11.45
N THR A 54 8.70 -5.89 12.61
CA THR A 54 9.48 -6.48 13.71
C THR A 54 8.79 -7.66 14.39
N ARG A 55 7.50 -7.86 14.16
CA ARG A 55 6.77 -9.09 14.57
C ARG A 55 7.06 -10.27 13.63
N ALA A 56 7.54 -10.02 12.42
CA ALA A 56 7.97 -11.10 11.54
C ALA A 56 9.24 -11.77 12.10
N ASN A 57 9.32 -13.08 11.95
CA ASN A 57 10.53 -13.85 12.31
C ASN A 57 11.40 -14.02 11.05
N ARG A 58 12.73 -13.95 11.22
CA ARG A 58 13.69 -14.25 10.15
C ARG A 58 13.41 -15.62 9.52
N GLU A 59 13.14 -16.63 10.34
CA GLU A 59 12.83 -17.97 9.87
C GLU A 59 11.59 -17.99 8.97
N MET A 60 10.59 -17.19 9.26
CA MET A 60 9.38 -17.06 8.42
C MET A 60 9.70 -16.51 7.04
N ILE A 61 10.58 -15.50 6.94
CA ILE A 61 10.93 -14.87 5.65
C ILE A 61 11.65 -15.85 4.72
N PHE A 62 12.46 -16.75 5.29
CA PHE A 62 13.23 -17.77 4.57
C PHE A 62 12.53 -19.14 4.48
N ALA A 63 11.41 -19.32 5.21
CA ALA A 63 10.68 -20.59 5.22
C ALA A 63 10.12 -20.96 3.83
N ASP A 64 9.67 -19.95 3.06
CA ASP A 64 9.22 -20.14 1.68
C ASP A 64 9.88 -19.12 0.74
N THR A 65 11.06 -19.47 0.26
CA THR A 65 11.82 -18.66 -0.69
C THR A 65 11.06 -18.45 -2.01
N ARG A 66 10.23 -19.41 -2.44
CA ARG A 66 9.45 -19.29 -3.68
C ARG A 66 8.37 -18.23 -3.51
N LEU A 67 7.63 -18.25 -2.41
CA LEU A 67 6.64 -17.24 -2.06
C LEU A 67 7.27 -15.84 -2.05
N THR A 68 8.44 -15.71 -1.39
CA THR A 68 9.18 -14.45 -1.30
C THR A 68 9.60 -13.93 -2.68
N LEU A 69 10.21 -14.80 -3.52
CA LEU A 69 10.68 -14.41 -4.85
C LEU A 69 9.53 -14.08 -5.80
N VAL A 70 8.47 -14.89 -5.82
CA VAL A 70 7.29 -14.64 -6.66
C VAL A 70 6.62 -13.32 -6.26
N SER A 71 6.38 -13.10 -4.97
CA SER A 71 5.81 -11.85 -4.48
C SER A 71 6.68 -10.65 -4.83
N LEU A 72 8.00 -10.75 -4.64
CA LEU A 72 8.96 -9.70 -4.96
C LEU A 72 8.93 -9.34 -6.45
N VAL A 73 9.11 -10.33 -7.31
CA VAL A 73 9.20 -10.11 -8.76
C VAL A 73 7.89 -9.55 -9.30
N VAL A 74 6.75 -10.10 -8.90
CA VAL A 74 5.47 -9.67 -9.44
C VAL A 74 5.06 -8.30 -8.90
N ILE A 75 5.19 -8.05 -7.60
CA ILE A 75 4.78 -6.74 -7.03
C ILE A 75 5.69 -5.62 -7.55
N VAL A 76 7.01 -5.81 -7.54
CA VAL A 76 7.94 -4.82 -8.09
C VAL A 76 7.77 -4.69 -9.61
N GLY A 77 7.52 -5.79 -10.32
CA GLY A 77 7.18 -5.77 -11.74
C GLY A 77 5.92 -4.96 -12.03
N CYS A 78 4.83 -5.18 -11.29
CA CYS A 78 3.59 -4.41 -11.39
C CYS A 78 3.80 -2.92 -11.04
N PHE A 79 4.64 -2.63 -10.05
CA PHE A 79 5.00 -1.26 -9.69
C PHE A 79 5.65 -0.54 -10.89
N PHE A 80 6.68 -1.12 -11.49
CA PHE A 80 7.33 -0.52 -12.66
C PHE A 80 6.44 -0.52 -13.90
N PHE A 81 5.61 -1.53 -14.09
CA PHE A 81 4.63 -1.57 -15.17
C PHE A 81 3.61 -0.44 -15.04
N SER A 82 3.12 -0.19 -13.83
CA SER A 82 2.23 0.93 -13.53
C SER A 82 2.92 2.28 -13.78
N TRP A 83 4.17 2.43 -13.33
CA TRP A 83 4.98 3.63 -13.58
C TRP A 83 5.17 3.88 -15.07
N PHE A 84 5.59 2.87 -15.81
CA PHE A 84 5.81 2.95 -17.26
C PHE A 84 4.53 3.26 -18.02
N GLY A 85 3.44 2.59 -17.69
CA GLY A 85 2.14 2.81 -18.32
C GLY A 85 1.61 4.23 -18.11
N CYS A 86 1.70 4.74 -16.88
CA CYS A 86 1.31 6.10 -16.54
C CYS A 86 2.19 7.13 -17.31
N TYR A 87 3.49 6.93 -17.33
CA TYR A 87 4.43 7.79 -18.05
C TYR A 87 4.22 7.76 -19.57
N LYS A 88 4.10 6.57 -20.16
CA LYS A 88 4.09 6.38 -21.62
C LYS A 88 2.71 6.61 -22.24
N PHE A 89 1.64 6.04 -21.67
CA PHE A 89 0.30 6.08 -22.26
C PHE A 89 -0.47 7.33 -21.87
N PHE A 90 -0.37 7.75 -20.59
CA PHE A 90 -1.06 8.95 -20.11
C PHE A 90 -0.19 10.19 -20.14
N LYS A 91 1.08 10.08 -20.63
CA LYS A 91 2.01 11.20 -20.78
C LYS A 91 2.20 12.03 -19.51
N ARG A 92 2.16 11.36 -18.37
CA ARG A 92 2.36 11.98 -17.06
C ARG A 92 3.85 12.25 -16.80
N THR A 93 4.13 13.17 -15.91
CA THR A 93 5.49 13.42 -15.44
C THR A 93 6.06 12.22 -14.69
N HIS A 94 7.38 12.13 -14.54
CA HIS A 94 8.02 11.08 -13.75
C HIS A 94 7.50 11.04 -12.30
N ALA A 95 7.25 12.21 -11.71
CA ALA A 95 6.72 12.32 -10.35
C ALA A 95 5.27 11.79 -10.26
N GLU A 96 4.40 12.15 -11.20
CA GLU A 96 3.03 11.63 -11.25
C GLU A 96 3.02 10.12 -11.50
N ALA A 97 3.88 9.62 -12.38
CA ALA A 97 4.02 8.20 -12.65
C ALA A 97 4.54 7.42 -11.42
N ALA A 98 5.44 8.02 -10.62
CA ALA A 98 5.91 7.42 -9.38
C ALA A 98 4.77 7.28 -8.34
N VAL A 99 3.94 8.31 -8.21
CA VAL A 99 2.76 8.25 -7.35
C VAL A 99 1.73 7.25 -7.87
N CYS A 100 1.49 7.22 -9.19
CA CYS A 100 0.64 6.21 -9.83
C CYS A 100 1.11 4.79 -9.48
N ALA A 101 2.42 4.53 -9.56
CA ALA A 101 3.00 3.24 -9.21
C ALA A 101 2.84 2.89 -7.73
N LEU A 102 2.98 3.86 -6.82
CA LEU A 102 2.71 3.65 -5.39
C LEU A 102 1.24 3.30 -5.12
N ILE A 103 0.31 3.81 -5.92
CA ILE A 103 -1.13 3.55 -5.79
C ILE A 103 -1.51 2.24 -6.49
N ALA A 104 -1.29 2.14 -7.80
CA ALA A 104 -1.75 1.01 -8.59
C ALA A 104 -0.83 -0.22 -8.48
N GLY A 105 0.46 -0.03 -8.17
CA GLY A 105 1.46 -1.08 -8.05
C GLY A 105 1.69 -1.62 -6.64
N SER A 106 0.97 -1.14 -5.62
CA SER A 106 1.20 -1.56 -4.22
C SER A 106 -0.10 -1.90 -3.49
N PRO A 107 -0.24 -3.09 -2.89
CA PRO A 107 -1.40 -3.46 -2.09
C PRO A 107 -1.35 -2.85 -0.68
N THR A 108 -2.52 -2.56 -0.11
CA THR A 108 -2.66 -2.04 1.27
C THR A 108 -2.51 -3.13 2.34
N ILE A 109 -1.45 -3.91 2.23
CA ILE A 109 -1.24 -5.10 3.07
C ILE A 109 -1.10 -4.78 4.56
N GLY A 110 -0.44 -3.67 4.90
CA GLY A 110 -0.21 -3.27 6.29
C GLY A 110 -1.47 -2.91 7.06
N PHE A 111 -2.57 -2.60 6.37
CA PHE A 111 -3.86 -2.26 6.98
C PHE A 111 -4.87 -3.38 6.88
N LEU A 112 -4.98 -3.98 5.71
CA LEU A 112 -6.02 -4.95 5.41
C LEU A 112 -5.52 -6.38 5.36
N GLY A 113 -4.20 -6.62 5.46
CA GLY A 113 -3.64 -7.94 5.30
C GLY A 113 -4.26 -8.95 6.27
N PHE A 114 -4.10 -8.74 7.56
CA PHE A 114 -4.67 -9.61 8.58
C PHE A 114 -6.21 -9.53 8.61
N ALA A 115 -6.76 -8.32 8.50
CA ALA A 115 -8.20 -8.10 8.53
C ALA A 115 -8.96 -8.88 7.44
N VAL A 116 -8.33 -9.07 6.27
CA VAL A 116 -8.93 -9.80 5.14
C VAL A 116 -8.54 -11.28 5.13
N LEU A 117 -7.30 -11.61 5.45
CA LEU A 117 -6.81 -12.98 5.32
C LEU A 117 -7.23 -13.87 6.51
N ASP A 118 -7.19 -13.37 7.76
CA ASP A 118 -7.52 -14.14 8.95
C ASP A 118 -8.96 -14.67 8.96
N PRO A 119 -10.01 -13.89 8.60
CA PRO A 119 -11.37 -14.40 8.55
C PRO A 119 -11.61 -15.48 7.48
N ILE A 120 -10.74 -15.57 6.47
CA ILE A 120 -10.89 -16.46 5.32
C ILE A 120 -10.05 -17.72 5.43
N TYR A 121 -8.80 -17.56 5.92
CA TYR A 121 -7.79 -18.63 5.99
C TYR A 121 -7.40 -19.00 7.43
N GLY A 122 -7.88 -18.26 8.42
CA GLY A 122 -7.54 -18.43 9.82
C GLY A 122 -6.33 -17.58 10.24
N ASP A 123 -6.25 -17.32 11.56
CA ASP A 123 -5.06 -16.72 12.20
C ASP A 123 -3.98 -17.81 12.32
N SER A 124 -3.19 -17.95 11.28
CA SER A 124 -2.20 -19.00 11.11
C SER A 124 -0.79 -18.46 10.86
N VAL A 125 0.20 -19.31 11.04
CA VAL A 125 1.60 -19.00 10.68
C VAL A 125 1.70 -18.67 9.19
N SER A 126 0.96 -19.37 8.33
CA SER A 126 0.93 -19.14 6.89
C SER A 126 0.38 -17.73 6.55
N THR A 127 -0.70 -17.32 7.20
CA THR A 127 -1.27 -15.96 7.02
C THR A 127 -0.26 -14.90 7.44
N GLY A 128 0.34 -15.08 8.63
CA GLY A 128 1.38 -14.19 9.13
C GLY A 128 2.59 -14.09 8.18
N LEU A 129 3.01 -15.21 7.59
CA LEU A 129 4.11 -15.27 6.63
C LEU A 129 3.80 -14.45 5.37
N VAL A 130 2.65 -14.66 4.74
CA VAL A 130 2.25 -13.95 3.52
C VAL A 130 2.15 -12.45 3.77
N VAL A 131 1.51 -12.05 4.87
CA VAL A 131 1.36 -10.63 5.25
C VAL A 131 2.74 -10.00 5.50
N ALA A 132 3.62 -10.67 6.24
CA ALA A 132 4.96 -10.16 6.54
C ALA A 132 5.81 -9.97 5.28
N ILE A 133 5.86 -10.97 4.39
CA ILE A 133 6.64 -10.91 3.14
C ILE A 133 6.16 -9.75 2.26
N ILE A 134 4.85 -9.67 2.00
CA ILE A 134 4.30 -8.62 1.14
C ILE A 134 4.46 -7.24 1.79
N SER A 135 4.31 -7.14 3.13
CA SER A 135 4.55 -5.89 3.87
C SER A 135 5.98 -5.39 3.71
N ILE A 136 6.96 -6.28 3.81
CA ILE A 136 8.37 -5.93 3.60
C ILE A 136 8.59 -5.43 2.16
N ILE A 137 8.08 -6.15 1.16
CA ILE A 137 8.21 -5.76 -0.25
C ILE A 137 7.59 -4.38 -0.49
N VAL A 138 6.37 -4.15 -0.01
CA VAL A 138 5.68 -2.88 -0.22
C VAL A 138 6.37 -1.74 0.54
N ASN A 139 6.68 -1.93 1.80
CA ASN A 139 7.08 -0.82 2.68
C ASN A 139 8.59 -0.59 2.69
N ALA A 140 9.42 -1.63 2.54
CA ALA A 140 10.87 -1.51 2.53
C ALA A 140 11.47 -1.44 1.12
N ILE A 141 10.70 -1.73 0.06
CA ILE A 141 11.19 -1.71 -1.32
C ILE A 141 10.39 -0.73 -2.18
N THR A 142 9.07 -0.93 -2.38
CA THR A 142 8.32 -0.10 -3.34
C THR A 142 8.12 1.34 -2.87
N ILE A 143 7.89 1.58 -1.58
CA ILE A 143 7.75 2.95 -1.05
C ILE A 143 9.07 3.73 -1.19
N PRO A 144 10.24 3.22 -0.77
CA PRO A 144 11.51 3.91 -0.99
C PRO A 144 11.81 4.21 -2.47
N ILE A 145 11.56 3.23 -3.36
CA ILE A 145 11.73 3.43 -4.81
C ILE A 145 10.78 4.53 -5.30
N GLY A 146 9.51 4.49 -4.91
CA GLY A 146 8.52 5.49 -5.29
C GLY A 146 8.89 6.90 -4.82
N LEU A 147 9.36 7.05 -3.59
CA LEU A 147 9.83 8.33 -3.05
C LEU A 147 11.10 8.83 -3.76
N TYR A 148 12.02 7.94 -4.11
CA TYR A 148 13.19 8.27 -4.91
C TYR A 148 12.79 8.79 -6.30
N LEU A 149 11.86 8.12 -6.98
CA LEU A 149 11.35 8.51 -8.30
C LEU A 149 10.50 9.78 -8.26
N LEU A 150 9.83 10.05 -7.15
CA LEU A 150 9.02 11.24 -6.94
C LEU A 150 9.88 12.49 -6.72
N ASN A 151 11.10 12.34 -6.20
CA ASN A 151 11.96 13.47 -5.87
C ASN A 151 12.46 14.12 -7.16
N PRO A 152 12.01 15.35 -7.50
CA PRO A 152 12.36 15.97 -8.78
C PRO A 152 13.86 16.26 -8.80
N SER A 153 14.56 15.68 -9.76
CA SER A 153 15.96 15.99 -10.07
C SER A 153 16.18 17.44 -10.54
N SER A 154 15.11 18.24 -10.57
CA SER A 154 15.08 19.62 -11.02
C SER A 154 14.35 20.45 -9.97
N GLY A 155 15.09 20.98 -8.99
CA GLY A 155 14.58 22.10 -8.21
C GLY A 155 14.28 23.28 -9.14
N ALA A 156 13.33 24.14 -8.74
CA ALA A 156 12.99 25.38 -9.44
C ALA A 156 14.18 26.30 -9.77
N ASP A 157 15.36 26.03 -9.17
CA ASP A 157 16.58 26.81 -9.33
C ASP A 157 17.58 26.22 -10.37
N GLY A 158 17.18 25.26 -11.22
CA GLY A 158 18.04 24.75 -12.29
C GLY A 158 19.29 23.99 -11.84
N LYS A 159 19.51 23.79 -10.53
CA LYS A 159 20.57 22.91 -10.00
C LYS A 159 20.12 21.46 -10.14
N LYS A 160 20.78 20.70 -11.01
CA LYS A 160 20.69 19.24 -11.06
C LYS A 160 21.03 18.68 -9.68
N ASN A 161 20.03 18.36 -8.88
CA ASN A 161 20.28 17.55 -7.69
C ASN A 161 20.85 16.21 -8.17
N SER A 162 21.99 15.81 -7.65
CA SER A 162 22.57 14.52 -8.03
C SER A 162 21.60 13.41 -7.57
N ASN A 163 21.60 12.28 -8.27
CA ASN A 163 20.80 11.09 -7.88
C ASN A 163 21.07 10.69 -6.41
N LEU A 164 22.25 11.00 -5.91
CA LEU A 164 22.67 10.78 -4.52
C LEU A 164 21.88 11.69 -3.55
N SER A 165 21.65 12.96 -3.89
CA SER A 165 20.89 13.88 -3.03
C SER A 165 19.41 13.48 -2.96
N ALA A 166 18.84 12.98 -4.04
CA ALA A 166 17.48 12.44 -4.08
C ALA A 166 17.36 11.18 -3.20
N LEU A 167 18.34 10.28 -3.28
CA LEU A 167 18.39 9.07 -2.45
C LEU A 167 18.52 9.40 -0.96
N ILE A 168 19.42 10.34 -0.61
CA ILE A 168 19.61 10.81 0.77
C ILE A 168 18.31 11.47 1.30
N SER A 169 17.63 12.26 0.48
CA SER A 169 16.37 12.89 0.86
C SER A 169 15.27 11.85 1.12
N ALA A 170 15.14 10.85 0.26
CA ALA A 170 14.20 9.74 0.44
C ALA A 170 14.55 8.93 1.72
N ALA A 171 15.82 8.63 1.95
CA ALA A 171 16.28 7.88 3.12
C ALA A 171 16.06 8.61 4.46
N LYS A 172 15.96 9.94 4.46
CA LYS A 172 15.62 10.74 5.65
C LYS A 172 14.15 10.67 6.04
N GLU A 173 13.28 10.24 5.14
CA GLU A 173 11.84 10.16 5.43
C GLU A 173 11.55 9.05 6.45
N PRO A 174 10.79 9.33 7.53
CA PRO A 174 10.45 8.31 8.54
C PRO A 174 9.76 7.09 7.96
N VAL A 175 8.91 7.28 6.95
CA VAL A 175 8.20 6.20 6.26
C VAL A 175 9.14 5.28 5.47
N VAL A 176 10.37 5.68 5.22
CA VAL A 176 11.41 4.87 4.56
C VAL A 176 12.33 4.22 5.57
N TRP A 177 12.97 5.01 6.45
CA TRP A 177 13.98 4.45 7.34
C TRP A 177 13.40 3.51 8.41
N ALA A 178 12.15 3.75 8.89
CA ALA A 178 11.56 2.90 9.92
C ALA A 178 11.31 1.45 9.44
N PRO A 179 10.65 1.19 8.29
CA PRO A 179 10.51 -0.17 7.78
C PRO A 179 11.83 -0.79 7.33
N VAL A 180 12.78 -0.01 6.80
CA VAL A 180 14.11 -0.52 6.44
C VAL A 180 14.87 -0.94 7.70
N LEU A 181 14.87 -0.12 8.75
CA LEU A 181 15.46 -0.48 10.03
C LEU A 181 14.81 -1.73 10.64
N ALA A 182 13.47 -1.79 10.65
CA ALA A 182 12.74 -2.95 11.13
C ALA A 182 13.13 -4.22 10.35
N THR A 183 13.24 -4.13 9.03
CA THR A 183 13.68 -5.26 8.18
C THR A 183 15.10 -5.70 8.51
N ILE A 184 16.03 -4.76 8.68
CA ILE A 184 17.41 -5.06 9.08
C ILE A 184 17.44 -5.78 10.43
N LEU A 185 16.70 -5.28 11.42
CA LEU A 185 16.63 -5.90 12.76
C LEU A 185 16.13 -7.35 12.69
N VAL A 186 15.08 -7.61 11.91
CA VAL A 186 14.55 -8.96 11.70
C VAL A 186 15.59 -9.85 11.00
N LEU A 187 16.25 -9.37 9.95
CA LEU A 187 17.26 -10.16 9.21
C LEU A 187 18.50 -10.49 10.06
N VAL A 188 18.91 -9.58 10.93
CA VAL A 188 20.02 -9.81 11.88
C VAL A 188 19.58 -10.68 13.06
N GLY A 189 18.27 -10.90 13.25
CA GLY A 189 17.73 -11.74 14.33
C GLY A 189 17.55 -11.01 15.64
N VAL A 190 17.57 -9.65 15.65
CA VAL A 190 17.31 -8.84 16.82
C VAL A 190 15.82 -8.82 17.11
N LYS A 191 15.41 -9.34 18.27
CA LYS A 191 14.02 -9.31 18.73
C LYS A 191 13.76 -8.07 19.58
N ILE A 192 12.80 -7.25 19.19
CA ILE A 192 12.31 -6.14 19.99
C ILE A 192 11.43 -6.70 21.11
N PRO A 193 11.69 -6.35 22.41
CA PRO A 193 10.86 -6.80 23.50
C PRO A 193 9.40 -6.34 23.32
N ALA A 194 8.44 -7.25 23.50
CA ALA A 194 7.01 -6.98 23.35
C ALA A 194 6.50 -5.87 24.30
N ALA A 195 7.24 -5.56 25.35
CA ALA A 195 6.94 -4.47 26.27
C ALA A 195 6.92 -3.08 25.59
N TRP A 196 7.57 -2.91 24.44
CA TRP A 196 7.55 -1.67 23.64
C TRP A 196 6.34 -1.56 22.70
N ASP A 197 5.69 -2.69 22.41
CA ASP A 197 4.54 -2.73 21.48
C ASP A 197 3.41 -1.75 21.83
N PRO A 198 2.99 -1.60 23.11
CA PRO A 198 1.94 -0.65 23.46
C PRO A 198 2.28 0.79 23.08
N THR A 199 3.54 1.20 23.23
CA THR A 199 4.01 2.55 22.90
C THR A 199 3.91 2.83 21.39
N PHE A 200 4.41 1.92 20.57
CA PHE A 200 4.32 2.07 19.11
C PHE A 200 2.89 1.91 18.60
N ASN A 201 2.13 0.96 19.16
CA ASN A 201 0.75 0.72 18.76
C ASN A 201 -0.19 1.89 19.08
N LEU A 202 0.10 2.66 20.13
CA LEU A 202 -0.71 3.83 20.46
C LEU A 202 -0.75 4.85 19.32
N ILE A 203 0.43 5.17 18.76
CA ILE A 203 0.50 6.11 17.64
C ILE A 203 0.16 5.41 16.31
N ALA A 204 0.51 4.13 16.15
CA ALA A 204 0.22 3.34 14.97
C ALA A 204 -1.29 3.21 14.68
N LYS A 205 -2.13 3.15 15.72
CA LYS A 205 -3.60 3.11 15.58
C LYS A 205 -4.17 4.34 14.86
N ALA A 206 -3.51 5.49 14.95
CA ALA A 206 -3.94 6.68 14.20
C ALA A 206 -3.75 6.53 12.68
N ASN A 207 -2.89 5.58 12.24
CA ASN A 207 -2.57 5.41 10.83
C ASN A 207 -3.83 5.08 10.00
N SER A 208 -4.58 4.03 10.33
CA SER A 208 -5.73 3.59 9.52
C SER A 208 -6.87 4.61 9.53
N GLY A 209 -7.35 5.00 10.71
CA GLY A 209 -8.51 5.89 10.81
C GLY A 209 -8.25 7.28 10.24
N VAL A 210 -7.14 7.92 10.65
CA VAL A 210 -6.81 9.28 10.21
C VAL A 210 -6.44 9.32 8.72
N ALA A 211 -5.70 8.33 8.22
CA ALA A 211 -5.32 8.29 6.80
C ALA A 211 -6.54 8.13 5.89
N VAL A 212 -7.47 7.24 6.23
CA VAL A 212 -8.69 7.00 5.45
C VAL A 212 -9.62 8.22 5.50
N PHE A 213 -9.77 8.84 6.67
CA PHE A 213 -10.53 10.08 6.83
C PHE A 213 -9.93 11.22 6.00
N ALA A 214 -8.60 11.41 6.05
CA ALA A 214 -7.89 12.42 5.28
C ALA A 214 -7.98 12.15 3.76
N ALA A 215 -8.00 10.89 3.32
CA ALA A 215 -8.26 10.53 1.93
C ALA A 215 -9.68 10.97 1.50
N GLY A 216 -10.69 10.80 2.37
CA GLY A 216 -12.04 11.31 2.16
C GLY A 216 -12.08 12.83 2.03
N LEU A 217 -11.39 13.58 2.91
CA LEU A 217 -11.25 15.04 2.82
C LEU A 217 -10.61 15.45 1.48
N THR A 218 -9.54 14.78 1.08
CA THR A 218 -8.86 15.05 -0.20
C THR A 218 -9.79 14.79 -1.39
N LEU A 219 -10.60 13.73 -1.33
CA LEU A 219 -11.60 13.45 -2.36
C LEU A 219 -12.68 14.54 -2.44
N ALA A 220 -13.09 15.11 -1.30
CA ALA A 220 -14.09 16.18 -1.24
C ALA A 220 -13.57 17.49 -1.86
N ALA A 221 -12.28 17.79 -1.73
CA ALA A 221 -11.65 18.97 -2.28
C ALA A 221 -11.61 18.97 -3.82
N HIS A 222 -11.77 17.79 -4.45
CA HIS A 222 -11.69 17.63 -5.89
C HIS A 222 -13.01 17.14 -6.48
N LYS A 223 -13.32 17.58 -7.71
CA LYS A 223 -14.45 17.02 -8.47
C LYS A 223 -14.09 15.58 -8.87
N PHE A 224 -14.97 14.64 -8.52
CA PHE A 224 -14.84 13.26 -8.97
C PHE A 224 -15.17 13.20 -10.46
N GLU A 225 -14.20 12.80 -11.26
CA GLU A 225 -14.37 12.54 -12.68
C GLU A 225 -13.78 11.18 -12.99
N PHE A 226 -14.60 10.28 -13.51
CA PHE A 226 -14.12 8.98 -13.96
C PHE A 226 -13.32 9.17 -15.26
N SER A 227 -12.09 8.69 -15.28
CA SER A 227 -11.20 8.78 -16.43
C SER A 227 -10.65 7.42 -16.81
N ALA A 228 -10.17 7.31 -18.06
CA ALA A 228 -9.50 6.10 -18.53
C ALA A 228 -8.28 5.74 -17.66
N GLU A 229 -7.62 6.72 -17.08
CA GLU A 229 -6.49 6.53 -16.18
C GLU A 229 -6.91 5.91 -14.83
N ILE A 230 -8.06 6.33 -14.29
CA ILE A 230 -8.63 5.71 -13.09
C ILE A 230 -9.04 4.27 -13.37
N ALA A 231 -9.65 4.00 -14.52
CA ALA A 231 -9.99 2.64 -14.96
C ALA A 231 -8.73 1.78 -15.10
N TYR A 232 -7.67 2.31 -15.71
CA TYR A 232 -6.37 1.65 -15.85
C TYR A 232 -5.77 1.31 -14.48
N ASN A 233 -5.70 2.26 -13.56
CA ASN A 233 -5.16 2.04 -12.21
C ASN A 233 -5.94 0.97 -11.45
N THR A 234 -7.27 1.04 -11.52
CA THR A 234 -8.17 0.07 -10.88
C THR A 234 -8.00 -1.32 -11.50
N PHE A 235 -7.93 -1.42 -12.83
CA PHE A 235 -7.70 -2.66 -13.53
C PHE A 235 -6.35 -3.29 -13.18
N LEU A 236 -5.28 -2.50 -13.20
CA LEU A 236 -3.96 -2.97 -12.78
C LEU A 236 -3.99 -3.55 -11.38
N LYS A 237 -4.64 -2.83 -10.47
CA LYS A 237 -4.62 -3.20 -9.05
C LYS A 237 -5.51 -4.39 -8.72
N LEU A 238 -6.73 -4.38 -9.20
CA LEU A 238 -7.73 -5.38 -8.80
C LEU A 238 -7.75 -6.62 -9.71
N ILE A 239 -7.20 -6.53 -10.91
CA ILE A 239 -7.23 -7.62 -11.90
C ILE A 239 -5.83 -8.06 -12.28
N LEU A 240 -4.99 -7.18 -12.82
CA LEU A 240 -3.70 -7.58 -13.40
C LEU A 240 -2.73 -8.10 -12.34
N MET A 241 -2.60 -7.41 -11.21
CA MET A 241 -1.68 -7.82 -10.15
C MET A 241 -2.02 -9.20 -9.56
N PRO A 242 -3.26 -9.47 -9.08
CA PRO A 242 -3.61 -10.78 -8.58
C PRO A 242 -3.52 -11.87 -9.66
N LEU A 243 -3.87 -11.53 -10.92
CA LEU A 243 -3.72 -12.45 -12.05
C LEU A 243 -2.25 -12.83 -12.28
N ALA A 244 -1.35 -11.86 -12.25
CA ALA A 244 0.09 -12.09 -12.40
C ALA A 244 0.63 -12.95 -11.23
N LEU A 245 0.21 -12.66 -9.99
CA LEU A 245 0.56 -13.47 -8.82
C LEU A 245 0.07 -14.91 -8.96
N LEU A 246 -1.17 -15.10 -9.45
CA LEU A 246 -1.73 -16.43 -9.69
C LEU A 246 -0.90 -17.20 -10.72
N PHE A 247 -0.68 -16.65 -11.91
CA PHE A 247 0.03 -17.35 -12.98
C PHE A 247 1.49 -17.62 -12.64
N VAL A 248 2.22 -16.63 -12.12
CA VAL A 248 3.63 -16.83 -11.74
C VAL A 248 3.75 -17.77 -10.55
N GLY A 249 2.83 -17.69 -9.58
CA GLY A 249 2.81 -18.59 -8.43
C GLY A 249 2.55 -20.05 -8.85
N MET A 250 1.61 -20.27 -9.76
CA MET A 250 1.37 -21.60 -10.35
C MET A 250 2.60 -22.12 -11.12
N ALA A 251 3.20 -21.27 -11.96
CA ALA A 251 4.40 -21.62 -12.73
C ALA A 251 5.60 -21.97 -11.84
N CYS A 252 5.68 -21.35 -10.66
CA CYS A 252 6.73 -21.64 -9.66
C CYS A 252 6.35 -22.77 -8.69
N HIS A 253 5.23 -23.46 -8.91
CA HIS A 253 4.73 -24.55 -8.05
C HIS A 253 4.64 -24.14 -6.57
N LEU A 254 4.03 -22.99 -6.29
CA LEU A 254 3.72 -22.56 -4.93
C LEU A 254 2.70 -23.51 -4.28
N ASN A 255 2.82 -23.68 -2.97
CA ASN A 255 1.80 -24.35 -2.18
C ASN A 255 0.44 -23.70 -2.40
N SER A 256 -0.62 -24.49 -2.54
CA SER A 256 -2.00 -24.05 -2.80
C SER A 256 -2.48 -23.00 -1.78
N GLU A 257 -2.19 -23.21 -0.50
CA GLU A 257 -2.59 -22.30 0.58
C GLU A 257 -1.87 -20.93 0.43
N HIS A 258 -0.54 -20.95 0.26
CA HIS A 258 0.24 -19.71 0.06
C HIS A 258 -0.15 -19.00 -1.24
N LEU A 259 -0.44 -19.74 -2.31
CA LEU A 259 -0.89 -19.17 -3.58
C LEU A 259 -2.22 -18.40 -3.41
N GLN A 260 -3.22 -19.01 -2.78
CA GLN A 260 -4.52 -18.39 -2.52
C GLN A 260 -4.39 -17.11 -1.68
N MET A 261 -3.63 -17.18 -0.59
CA MET A 261 -3.39 -16.03 0.29
C MET A 261 -2.64 -14.91 -0.44
N MET A 262 -1.61 -15.24 -1.20
CA MET A 262 -0.80 -14.28 -1.97
C MET A 262 -1.63 -13.57 -3.04
N VAL A 263 -2.46 -14.30 -3.77
CA VAL A 263 -3.36 -13.74 -4.79
C VAL A 263 -4.36 -12.77 -4.17
N LEU A 264 -4.99 -13.15 -3.06
CA LEU A 264 -5.93 -12.29 -2.36
C LEU A 264 -5.23 -11.05 -1.75
N ALA A 265 -4.04 -11.22 -1.17
CA ALA A 265 -3.24 -10.11 -0.68
C ALA A 265 -2.85 -9.14 -1.81
N GLY A 266 -2.51 -9.66 -2.98
CA GLY A 266 -2.27 -8.85 -4.18
C GLY A 266 -3.51 -8.11 -4.68
N ALA A 267 -4.69 -8.69 -4.52
CA ALA A 267 -5.98 -8.09 -4.90
C ALA A 267 -6.46 -7.00 -3.94
N LEU A 268 -5.87 -6.85 -2.73
CA LEU A 268 -6.23 -5.78 -1.79
C LEU A 268 -6.20 -4.41 -2.48
N PRO A 269 -7.05 -3.45 -2.07
CA PRO A 269 -7.05 -2.09 -2.62
C PRO A 269 -5.67 -1.43 -2.61
N PRO A 270 -5.49 -0.31 -3.32
CA PRO A 270 -4.24 0.46 -3.30
C PRO A 270 -3.76 0.82 -1.90
N ALA A 271 -2.44 0.88 -1.73
CA ALA A 271 -1.85 1.29 -0.47
C ALA A 271 -2.20 2.74 -0.13
N PHE A 272 -2.76 2.98 1.06
CA PHE A 272 -3.08 4.34 1.55
C PHE A 272 -1.83 5.22 1.62
N SER A 273 -0.65 4.64 1.88
CA SER A 273 0.63 5.36 1.86
C SER A 273 0.88 6.09 0.54
N GLY A 274 0.49 5.52 -0.60
CA GLY A 274 0.58 6.17 -1.91
C GLY A 274 -0.22 7.47 -1.99
N ILE A 275 -1.45 7.47 -1.46
CA ILE A 275 -2.31 8.66 -1.43
C ILE A 275 -1.79 9.72 -0.45
N ILE A 276 -1.30 9.29 0.71
CA ILE A 276 -0.73 10.19 1.70
C ILE A 276 0.52 10.88 1.14
N ILE A 277 1.37 10.13 0.43
CA ILE A 277 2.54 10.66 -0.28
C ILE A 277 2.09 11.63 -1.38
N ALA A 278 1.11 11.26 -2.20
CA ALA A 278 0.52 12.11 -3.23
C ALA A 278 0.06 13.47 -2.66
N SER A 279 -0.68 13.44 -1.55
CA SER A 279 -1.19 14.62 -0.87
C SER A 279 -0.08 15.48 -0.27
N ARG A 280 0.94 14.87 0.34
CA ARG A 280 2.08 15.59 0.92
C ARG A 280 2.87 16.37 -0.12
N PHE A 281 3.14 15.75 -1.27
CA PHE A 281 3.89 16.36 -2.36
C PHE A 281 3.01 17.13 -3.35
N ASN A 282 1.69 17.12 -3.15
CA ASN A 282 0.68 17.72 -4.04
C ASN A 282 0.83 17.25 -5.49
N VAL A 283 1.14 15.96 -5.68
CA VAL A 283 1.34 15.31 -6.97
C VAL A 283 0.32 14.21 -7.15
N TYR A 284 -0.39 14.20 -8.30
CA TYR A 284 -1.31 13.13 -8.69
C TYR A 284 -2.48 12.89 -7.70
N THR A 285 -2.77 13.86 -6.83
CA THR A 285 -3.73 13.72 -5.72
C THR A 285 -5.14 13.39 -6.21
N ARG A 286 -5.66 14.12 -7.21
CA ARG A 286 -7.00 13.95 -7.73
C ARG A 286 -7.22 12.56 -8.31
N THR A 287 -6.40 12.16 -9.29
CA THR A 287 -6.50 10.86 -9.95
C THR A 287 -6.21 9.72 -8.97
N GLY A 288 -5.22 9.90 -8.10
CA GLY A 288 -4.85 8.91 -7.10
C GLY A 288 -5.97 8.62 -6.10
N THR A 289 -6.57 9.66 -5.51
CA THR A 289 -7.66 9.50 -4.54
C THR A 289 -8.91 8.91 -5.18
N ALA A 290 -9.24 9.32 -6.42
CA ALA A 290 -10.34 8.73 -7.17
C ALA A 290 -10.08 7.24 -7.50
N SER A 291 -8.84 6.89 -7.90
CA SER A 291 -8.44 5.49 -8.13
C SER A 291 -8.56 4.64 -6.86
N LEU A 292 -8.17 5.19 -5.70
CA LEU A 292 -8.35 4.51 -4.41
C LEU A 292 -9.85 4.26 -4.14
N ALA A 293 -10.69 5.28 -4.25
CA ALA A 293 -12.12 5.16 -3.96
C ALA A 293 -12.79 4.11 -4.85
N VAL A 294 -12.53 4.15 -6.17
CA VAL A 294 -13.06 3.16 -7.12
C VAL A 294 -12.53 1.76 -6.81
N SER A 295 -11.25 1.64 -6.46
CA SER A 295 -10.65 0.35 -6.13
C SER A 295 -11.19 -0.25 -4.84
N VAL A 296 -11.45 0.56 -3.80
CA VAL A 296 -12.08 0.07 -2.55
C VAL A 296 -13.47 -0.48 -2.83
N LEU A 297 -14.28 0.25 -3.61
CA LEU A 297 -15.61 -0.23 -4.02
C LEU A 297 -15.52 -1.47 -4.92
N GLY A 298 -14.60 -1.47 -5.88
CA GLY A 298 -14.37 -2.59 -6.80
C GLY A 298 -13.90 -3.86 -6.08
N PHE A 299 -13.14 -3.71 -5.00
CA PHE A 299 -12.65 -4.85 -4.21
C PHE A 299 -13.78 -5.67 -3.58
N VAL A 300 -14.90 -5.06 -3.25
CA VAL A 300 -16.10 -5.77 -2.77
C VAL A 300 -16.54 -6.88 -3.74
N VAL A 301 -16.39 -6.63 -5.04
CA VAL A 301 -16.76 -7.59 -6.10
C VAL A 301 -15.57 -8.49 -6.45
N THR A 302 -14.36 -7.93 -6.52
CA THR A 302 -13.20 -8.69 -6.98
C THR A 302 -12.63 -9.63 -5.92
N ALA A 303 -12.78 -9.35 -4.62
CA ALA A 303 -12.32 -10.24 -3.56
C ALA A 303 -12.99 -11.63 -3.61
N PRO A 304 -14.35 -11.75 -3.65
CA PRO A 304 -15.01 -13.03 -3.84
C PRO A 304 -14.58 -13.77 -5.11
N LEU A 305 -14.40 -13.01 -6.21
CA LEU A 305 -13.93 -13.56 -7.47
C LEU A 305 -12.56 -14.21 -7.32
N TRP A 306 -11.58 -13.51 -6.71
CA TRP A 306 -10.24 -14.02 -6.54
C TRP A 306 -10.15 -15.18 -5.56
N ILE A 307 -10.96 -15.18 -4.49
CA ILE A 307 -11.10 -16.33 -3.59
C ILE A 307 -11.61 -17.56 -4.35
N TYR A 308 -12.62 -17.39 -5.19
CA TYR A 308 -13.18 -18.47 -5.99
C TYR A 308 -12.18 -18.99 -7.03
N VAL A 309 -11.61 -18.08 -7.83
CA VAL A 309 -10.66 -18.44 -8.91
C VAL A 309 -9.42 -19.12 -8.34
N SER A 310 -8.81 -18.57 -7.29
CA SER A 310 -7.60 -19.16 -6.70
C SER A 310 -7.84 -20.55 -6.12
N ARG A 311 -9.02 -20.82 -5.54
CA ARG A 311 -9.41 -22.14 -5.04
C ARG A 311 -9.68 -23.16 -6.15
N LEU A 312 -10.09 -22.71 -7.32
CA LEU A 312 -10.42 -23.59 -8.45
C LEU A 312 -9.18 -24.10 -9.17
N VAL A 313 -8.07 -23.33 -9.12
CA VAL A 313 -6.85 -23.59 -9.91
C VAL A 313 -5.67 -24.07 -9.05
N SER A 314 -5.78 -24.02 -7.73
CA SER A 314 -4.71 -24.41 -6.79
C SER A 314 -4.85 -25.83 -6.20
#